data_795646853105e589a5cc42e780b97894
#
_entry.id   795646853105e589a5cc42e780b97894
#
_cell.length_a   1.000
_cell.length_b   1.000
_cell.length_c   1.000
_cell.angle_alpha   90.00
_cell.angle_beta   90.00
_cell.angle_gamma   90.00
#
_symmetry.space_group_name_H-M   'P 1'
#
loop_
_entity.id
_entity.type
_entity.pdbx_description
1 polymer ?
#
loop_
_entity_poly.entity_id
_entity_poly.type
_entity_poly.pdbx_seq_one_letter_code
_entity_poly.pdbx_strand_id
1 'polypeptide(L)'
;MVIESSYVSLRELRFHARHGVSPQETVVGADFIVSLRLGYNIERAMITDDVRDTLSYADVYEVVKREMAVPSKLLEHVTGRIADALLLAFPAITSVDLSVTKVNPPMGAHCLGAGVEIHLINNKTR
;
A
#
# COMPACT_ATOMS: atom_id res chain seq x y z
N MET A 1 -3.04 -26.73 -15.06
CA MET A 1 -1.96 -25.80 -14.69
C MET A 1 -1.88 -25.66 -13.19
N VAL A 2 -0.70 -25.34 -12.70
CA VAL A 2 -0.47 -25.10 -11.27
C VAL A 2 0.02 -23.66 -11.13
N ILE A 3 -0.67 -22.88 -10.29
CA ILE A 3 -0.27 -21.51 -9.99
C ILE A 3 0.42 -21.52 -8.63
N GLU A 4 1.72 -21.25 -8.61
CA GLU A 4 2.48 -21.22 -7.35
C GLU A 4 2.14 -20.00 -6.50
N SER A 5 1.96 -18.87 -7.15
CA SER A 5 1.58 -17.64 -6.48
C SER A 5 0.82 -16.73 -7.43
N SER A 6 -0.05 -15.90 -6.87
CA SER A 6 -0.78 -14.91 -7.65
C SER A 6 -0.94 -13.63 -6.82
N TYR A 7 -1.07 -12.51 -7.50
CA TYR A 7 -1.05 -11.20 -6.87
C TYR A 7 -2.05 -10.26 -7.52
N VAL A 8 -2.57 -9.36 -6.70
CA VAL A 8 -3.29 -8.17 -7.16
C VAL A 8 -2.40 -6.97 -6.81
N SER A 9 -2.18 -6.08 -7.73
CA SER A 9 -1.25 -4.96 -7.51
C SER A 9 -1.82 -3.62 -7.95
N LEU A 10 -1.38 -2.57 -7.26
CA LEU A 10 -1.54 -1.18 -7.64
C LEU A 10 -0.16 -0.55 -7.68
N ARG A 11 0.16 0.11 -8.78
CA ARG A 11 1.50 0.63 -9.00
C ARG A 11 1.49 2.13 -9.10
N GLU A 12 2.38 2.78 -8.32
CA GLU A 12 2.63 4.21 -8.39
C GLU A 12 1.37 5.05 -8.16
N LEU A 13 0.60 4.70 -7.14
CA LEU A 13 -0.50 5.56 -6.69
C LEU A 13 0.08 6.86 -6.17
N ARG A 14 -0.47 7.98 -6.61
CA ARG A 14 0.02 9.30 -6.23
C ARG A 14 -0.95 9.97 -5.28
N PHE A 15 -0.37 10.49 -4.17
CA PHE A 15 -1.12 11.19 -3.14
C PHE A 15 -0.40 12.46 -2.74
N HIS A 16 -1.15 13.51 -2.50
CA HIS A 16 -0.66 14.64 -1.71
C HIS A 16 -1.07 14.39 -0.27
N ALA A 17 -0.12 14.34 0.65
CA ALA A 17 -0.38 13.95 2.04
C ALA A 17 0.55 14.72 2.98
N ARG A 18 0.30 14.56 4.29
CA ARG A 18 0.92 15.39 5.32
C ARG A 18 1.74 14.57 6.31
N HIS A 19 2.51 13.61 5.79
CA HIS A 19 3.41 12.81 6.61
C HIS A 19 4.77 13.49 6.69
N GLY A 20 5.28 13.66 7.90
CA GLY A 20 6.59 14.22 8.13
C GLY A 20 6.79 14.61 9.58
N VAL A 21 8.07 14.77 9.97
CA VAL A 21 8.46 15.10 11.34
C VAL A 21 8.43 16.61 11.62
N SER A 22 8.59 17.45 10.60
CA SER A 22 8.58 18.89 10.80
C SER A 22 7.16 19.45 10.76
N PRO A 23 6.87 20.52 11.53
CA PRO A 23 5.56 21.17 11.49
C PRO A 23 5.19 21.68 10.10
N GLN A 24 6.16 22.13 9.31
CA GLN A 24 5.94 22.62 7.95
C GLN A 24 5.40 21.53 7.03
N GLU A 25 5.93 20.31 7.15
CA GLU A 25 5.46 19.17 6.36
C GLU A 25 4.00 18.84 6.66
N THR A 26 3.57 19.03 7.92
CA THR A 26 2.18 18.81 8.32
C THR A 26 1.24 19.87 7.73
N VAL A 27 1.71 21.11 7.59
CA VAL A 27 0.91 22.23 7.06
C VAL A 27 0.87 22.23 5.54
N VAL A 28 2.03 22.12 4.90
CA VAL A 28 2.16 22.24 3.43
C VAL A 28 1.86 20.89 2.75
N GLY A 29 2.30 19.79 3.36
CA GLY A 29 2.22 18.47 2.77
C GLY A 29 3.32 18.22 1.75
N ALA A 30 3.28 17.04 1.15
CA ALA A 30 4.21 16.61 0.12
C ALA A 30 3.54 15.58 -0.79
N ASP A 31 4.17 15.29 -1.92
CA ASP A 31 3.70 14.26 -2.82
C ASP A 31 4.32 12.92 -2.45
N PHE A 32 3.50 11.89 -2.48
CA PHE A 32 3.90 10.51 -2.16
C PHE A 32 3.51 9.58 -3.27
N ILE A 33 4.30 8.52 -3.43
CA ILE A 33 4.01 7.43 -4.35
C ILE A 33 3.88 6.16 -3.52
N VAL A 34 2.75 5.48 -3.68
CA VAL A 34 2.47 4.21 -3.00
C VAL A 34 2.32 3.12 -4.03
N SER A 35 3.10 2.05 -3.87
CA SER A 35 2.97 0.85 -4.69
C SER A 35 2.75 -0.34 -3.79
N LEU A 36 1.87 -1.25 -4.20
CA LEU A 36 1.61 -2.44 -3.41
C LEU A 36 1.31 -3.64 -4.30
N ARG A 37 1.69 -4.79 -3.80
CA ARG A 37 1.43 -6.08 -4.41
C ARG A 37 0.91 -7.01 -3.32
N LEU A 38 -0.31 -7.50 -3.51
CA LEU A 38 -1.01 -8.29 -2.50
C LEU A 38 -1.10 -9.73 -2.97
N GLY A 39 -0.53 -10.65 -2.21
CA GLY A 39 -0.70 -12.08 -2.44
C GLY A 39 -2.16 -12.46 -2.23
N TYR A 40 -2.76 -13.04 -3.24
CA TYR A 40 -4.17 -13.42 -3.21
C TYR A 40 -4.39 -14.53 -4.22
N ASN A 41 -5.17 -15.54 -3.86
CA ASN A 41 -5.49 -16.63 -4.78
C ASN A 41 -6.56 -16.15 -5.78
N ILE A 42 -6.15 -15.94 -7.03
CA ILE A 42 -7.03 -15.46 -8.09
C ILE A 42 -7.59 -16.58 -8.96
N GLU A 43 -7.30 -17.85 -8.63
CA GLU A 43 -7.62 -19.00 -9.49
C GLU A 43 -9.12 -19.11 -9.77
N ARG A 44 -9.95 -18.88 -8.74
CA ARG A 44 -11.40 -18.92 -8.90
C ARG A 44 -11.91 -17.84 -9.86
N ALA A 45 -11.42 -16.62 -9.73
CA ALA A 45 -11.79 -15.52 -10.61
C ALA A 45 -11.36 -15.76 -12.05
N MET A 46 -10.24 -16.46 -12.26
CA MET A 46 -9.78 -16.83 -13.60
C MET A 46 -10.79 -17.72 -14.31
N ILE A 47 -11.58 -18.49 -13.56
CA ILE A 47 -12.58 -19.42 -14.10
C ILE A 47 -13.94 -18.75 -14.20
N THR A 48 -14.35 -18.01 -13.18
CA THR A 48 -15.73 -17.49 -13.04
C THR A 48 -15.96 -16.14 -13.72
N ASP A 49 -14.87 -15.35 -13.88
CA ASP A 49 -14.98 -13.97 -14.36
C ASP A 49 -15.93 -13.12 -13.49
N ASP A 50 -15.94 -13.37 -12.18
CA ASP A 50 -16.81 -12.71 -11.21
C ASP A 50 -15.97 -11.94 -10.21
N VAL A 51 -16.24 -10.63 -10.07
CA VAL A 51 -15.50 -9.74 -9.16
C VAL A 51 -15.62 -10.20 -7.69
N ARG A 52 -16.66 -10.93 -7.33
CA ARG A 52 -16.83 -11.47 -5.98
C ARG A 52 -15.82 -12.57 -5.64
N ASP A 53 -15.18 -13.14 -6.63
CA ASP A 53 -14.20 -14.23 -6.47
C ASP A 53 -12.76 -13.72 -6.45
N THR A 54 -12.56 -12.41 -6.42
CA THR A 54 -11.24 -11.80 -6.40
C THR A 54 -11.16 -10.65 -5.40
N LEU A 55 -9.98 -10.09 -5.28
CA LEU A 55 -9.73 -8.88 -4.52
C LEU A 55 -9.88 -7.68 -5.45
N SER A 56 -10.89 -6.84 -5.19
CA SER A 56 -11.10 -5.62 -6.00
C SER A 56 -10.02 -4.59 -5.72
N TYR A 57 -9.22 -4.27 -6.72
CA TYR A 57 -8.19 -3.24 -6.57
C TYR A 57 -8.78 -1.86 -6.32
N ALA A 58 -10.02 -1.61 -6.74
CA ALA A 58 -10.70 -0.35 -6.43
C ALA A 58 -10.99 -0.24 -4.93
N ASP A 59 -11.41 -1.33 -4.29
CA ASP A 59 -11.64 -1.38 -2.84
C ASP A 59 -10.32 -1.25 -2.08
N VAL A 60 -9.26 -1.88 -2.58
CA VAL A 60 -7.90 -1.73 -2.02
C VAL A 60 -7.47 -0.27 -2.07
N TYR A 61 -7.67 0.39 -3.21
CA TYR A 61 -7.33 1.81 -3.36
C TYR A 61 -8.03 2.67 -2.30
N GLU A 62 -9.31 2.44 -2.05
CA GLU A 62 -10.06 3.23 -1.04
C GLU A 62 -9.47 3.07 0.36
N VAL A 63 -9.01 1.88 0.73
CA VAL A 63 -8.35 1.65 2.02
C VAL A 63 -7.04 2.45 2.08
N VAL A 64 -6.21 2.37 1.05
CA VAL A 64 -4.94 3.10 0.98
C VAL A 64 -5.18 4.61 1.06
N LYS A 65 -6.13 5.11 0.29
CA LYS A 65 -6.48 6.52 0.26
C LYS A 65 -6.91 7.03 1.64
N ARG A 66 -7.74 6.27 2.33
CA ARG A 66 -8.21 6.63 3.67
C ARG A 66 -7.05 6.72 4.66
N GLU A 67 -6.13 5.76 4.63
CA GLU A 67 -4.98 5.76 5.54
C GLU A 67 -3.97 6.86 5.19
N MET A 68 -3.76 7.13 3.92
CA MET A 68 -2.85 8.21 3.51
C MET A 68 -3.37 9.59 3.90
N ALA A 69 -4.67 9.77 4.08
CA ALA A 69 -5.27 11.03 4.49
C ALA A 69 -5.03 11.37 5.98
N VAL A 70 -4.63 10.40 6.79
CA VAL A 70 -4.33 10.60 8.22
C VAL A 70 -2.83 10.82 8.39
N PRO A 71 -2.38 11.99 8.90
CA PRO A 71 -0.96 12.28 9.03
C PRO A 71 -0.23 11.32 9.97
N SER A 72 0.99 10.93 9.60
CA SER A 72 1.96 10.26 10.43
C SER A 72 3.26 11.06 10.41
N LYS A 73 4.04 11.01 11.48
CA LYS A 73 5.35 11.64 11.51
C LYS A 73 6.36 10.87 10.66
N LEU A 74 6.28 9.54 10.70
CA LEU A 74 7.22 8.65 10.02
C LEU A 74 6.52 7.88 8.91
N LEU A 75 7.23 7.65 7.80
CA LEU A 75 6.73 6.80 6.71
C LEU A 75 6.53 5.36 7.18
N GLU A 76 7.37 4.89 8.11
CA GLU A 76 7.21 3.57 8.74
C GLU A 76 5.86 3.43 9.40
N HIS A 77 5.39 4.47 10.08
CA HIS A 77 4.12 4.43 10.79
C HIS A 77 2.93 4.34 9.83
N VAL A 78 2.89 5.19 8.79
CA VAL A 78 1.79 5.12 7.81
C VAL A 78 1.85 3.82 7.02
N THR A 79 3.03 3.31 6.71
CA THR A 79 3.21 2.02 6.04
C THR A 79 2.59 0.90 6.88
N GLY A 80 2.87 0.87 8.17
CA GLY A 80 2.27 -0.10 9.10
C GLY A 80 0.75 0.01 9.18
N ARG A 81 0.22 1.24 9.23
CA ARG A 81 -1.24 1.45 9.25
C ARG A 81 -1.91 0.95 7.99
N ILE A 82 -1.30 1.21 6.82
CA ILE A 82 -1.85 0.73 5.55
C ILE A 82 -1.89 -0.80 5.53
N ALA A 83 -0.77 -1.45 5.92
CA ALA A 83 -0.70 -2.90 5.95
C ALA A 83 -1.75 -3.51 6.89
N ASP A 84 -1.86 -2.98 8.10
CA ASP A 84 -2.85 -3.46 9.08
C ASP A 84 -4.27 -3.28 8.57
N ALA A 85 -4.58 -2.13 7.98
CA ALA A 85 -5.91 -1.85 7.45
C ALA A 85 -6.28 -2.79 6.29
N LEU A 86 -5.31 -3.09 5.42
CA LEU A 86 -5.52 -4.03 4.31
C LEU A 86 -5.80 -5.44 4.82
N LEU A 87 -5.03 -5.92 5.79
CA LEU A 87 -5.22 -7.26 6.34
C LEU A 87 -6.53 -7.37 7.11
N LEU A 88 -6.95 -6.30 7.77
CA LEU A 88 -8.24 -6.27 8.46
C LEU A 88 -9.42 -6.27 7.49
N ALA A 89 -9.34 -5.46 6.44
CA ALA A 89 -10.41 -5.35 5.45
C ALA A 89 -10.50 -6.57 4.54
N PHE A 90 -9.36 -7.20 4.23
CA PHE A 90 -9.27 -8.30 3.27
C PHE A 90 -8.46 -9.45 3.88
N PRO A 91 -9.06 -10.22 4.79
CA PRO A 91 -8.31 -11.25 5.55
C PRO A 91 -7.78 -12.40 4.70
N ALA A 92 -8.26 -12.57 3.48
CA ALA A 92 -7.75 -13.60 2.57
C ALA A 92 -6.43 -13.22 1.88
N ILE A 93 -5.94 -12.01 2.05
CA ILE A 93 -4.61 -11.62 1.60
C ILE A 93 -3.57 -12.50 2.31
N THR A 94 -2.66 -13.08 1.52
CA THR A 94 -1.62 -13.98 2.04
C THR A 94 -0.29 -13.26 2.31
N SER A 95 -0.02 -12.20 1.55
CA SER A 95 1.21 -11.40 1.71
C SER A 95 0.99 -9.98 1.25
N VAL A 96 1.82 -9.08 1.75
CA VAL A 96 1.79 -7.66 1.36
C VAL A 96 3.21 -7.23 1.04
N ASP A 97 3.43 -6.74 -0.18
CA ASP A 97 4.59 -5.95 -0.57
C ASP A 97 4.11 -4.51 -0.72
N LEU A 98 4.67 -3.60 0.04
CA LEU A 98 4.19 -2.22 0.10
C LEU A 98 5.38 -1.27 0.19
N SER A 99 5.35 -0.23 -0.65
CA SER A 99 6.32 0.86 -0.59
C SER A 99 5.60 2.20 -0.50
N VAL A 100 6.13 3.08 0.33
CA VAL A 100 5.69 4.47 0.46
C VAL A 100 6.90 5.36 0.28
N THR A 101 6.87 6.18 -0.75
CA THR A 101 7.99 7.04 -1.15
C THR A 101 7.56 8.50 -1.13
N LYS A 102 8.34 9.34 -0.45
CA LYS A 102 8.17 10.79 -0.48
C LYS A 102 8.95 11.35 -1.65
N VAL A 103 8.28 12.06 -2.55
CA VAL A 103 8.91 12.76 -3.66
C VAL A 103 9.52 14.06 -3.13
N ASN A 104 10.73 14.38 -3.58
CA ASN A 104 11.45 15.59 -3.14
C ASN A 104 11.55 15.72 -1.61
N PRO A 105 12.17 14.74 -0.92
CA PRO A 105 12.30 14.84 0.53
C PRO A 105 13.14 16.05 0.95
N PRO A 106 12.83 16.69 2.10
CA PRO A 106 13.47 17.94 2.51
C PRO A 106 14.86 17.72 3.12
N MET A 107 15.78 17.14 2.36
CA MET A 107 17.15 16.87 2.81
C MET A 107 18.23 17.40 1.87
N GLY A 108 17.86 18.17 0.84
CA GLY A 108 18.80 18.80 -0.08
C GLY A 108 19.44 17.87 -1.10
N ALA A 109 19.05 16.61 -1.13
CA ALA A 109 19.60 15.67 -2.08
C ALA A 109 18.88 15.71 -3.43
N HIS A 110 19.60 15.39 -4.50
CA HIS A 110 19.00 15.18 -5.81
C HIS A 110 18.68 13.69 -5.96
N CYS A 111 17.40 13.34 -5.81
CA CYS A 111 16.95 11.95 -5.92
C CYS A 111 15.48 11.91 -6.38
N LEU A 112 15.03 10.74 -6.85
CA LEU A 112 13.64 10.53 -7.23
C LEU A 112 12.71 10.55 -6.01
N GLY A 113 13.22 10.16 -4.87
CA GLY A 113 12.46 10.14 -3.63
C GLY A 113 13.18 9.35 -2.56
N ALA A 114 12.63 9.40 -1.36
CA ALA A 114 13.09 8.60 -0.23
C ALA A 114 11.88 7.93 0.40
N GLY A 115 12.01 6.68 0.80
CA GLY A 115 10.86 5.96 1.30
C GLY A 115 11.20 4.72 2.08
N VAL A 116 10.16 4.00 2.41
CA VAL A 116 10.23 2.70 3.10
C VAL A 116 9.48 1.66 2.30
N GLU A 117 9.93 0.42 2.41
CA GLU A 117 9.23 -0.70 1.80
C GLU A 117 9.26 -1.90 2.73
N ILE A 118 8.20 -2.68 2.71
CA ILE A 118 8.06 -3.89 3.51
C ILE A 118 7.58 -5.05 2.66
N HIS A 119 7.94 -6.24 3.07
CA HIS A 119 7.33 -7.49 2.67
C HIS A 119 6.88 -8.21 3.92
N LEU A 120 5.60 -8.57 4.01
CA LEU A 120 5.09 -9.34 5.14
C LEU A 120 4.22 -10.50 4.68
N ILE A 121 4.15 -11.50 5.53
CA ILE A 121 3.30 -12.67 5.36
C ILE A 121 2.14 -12.55 6.36
N ASN A 122 0.92 -12.79 5.90
CA ASN A 122 -0.23 -12.83 6.79
C ASN A 122 -0.30 -14.19 7.47
N ASN A 123 0.10 -14.26 8.73
CA ASN A 123 0.12 -15.50 9.50
C ASN A 123 -1.26 -16.14 9.66
N LYS A 124 -2.33 -15.35 9.58
CA LYS A 124 -3.71 -15.84 9.76
C LYS A 124 -4.23 -16.60 8.56
N THR A 125 -3.58 -16.46 7.38
CA THR A 125 -4.01 -17.13 6.14
C THR A 125 -3.10 -18.29 5.73
N ARG A 126 -2.11 -18.61 6.57
CA ARG A 126 -1.14 -19.68 6.28
C ARG A 126 -1.62 -21.05 6.70
#